data_4e2bb7a17bfda58704327452de4b1cf2
#
_entry.id   4e2bb7a17bfda58704327452de4b1cf2
#
_cell.length_a   1.000
_cell.length_b   1.000
_cell.length_c   1.000
_cell.angle_alpha   90.00
_cell.angle_beta   90.00
_cell.angle_gamma   90.00
#
_symmetry.space_group_name_H-M   'P 1'
#
loop_
_entity.id
_entity.type
_entity.pdbx_description
1 polymer ?
#
loop_
_entity_poly.entity_id
_entity_poly.type
_entity_poly.pdbx_seq_one_letter_code
_entity_poly.pdbx_strand_id
1 'polypeptide(L)'
;KLARIKRSVGEDYVPSDDEEYMDERQLDYFRMLLLEWKKSIHDAAEGTLQNLQDGPLREPDLNDRASSETDWGIELRTRDRQRKLIAKIDSALRRIDAGEYGYCEKTGDPIGLRRLIARPVATMTVEAQEAHERREKISRDD
;
A
#
# COMPACT_ATOMS: atom_id res chain seq x y z
N LYS A 1 -1.10 19.20 -2.25
CA LYS A 1 -1.43 18.29 -3.35
C LYS A 1 -2.63 17.41 -3.05
N LEU A 2 -2.61 16.67 -1.92
CA LEU A 2 -3.71 15.81 -1.51
C LEU A 2 -5.02 16.57 -1.31
N ALA A 3 -4.98 17.71 -0.64
CA ALA A 3 -6.17 18.53 -0.38
C ALA A 3 -6.84 18.99 -1.69
N ARG A 4 -6.02 19.34 -2.68
CA ARG A 4 -6.51 19.77 -3.99
C ARG A 4 -7.21 18.63 -4.72
N ILE A 5 -6.63 17.42 -4.66
CA ILE A 5 -7.21 16.23 -5.26
C ILE A 5 -8.53 15.87 -4.58
N LYS A 6 -8.57 15.91 -3.25
CA LYS A 6 -9.79 15.66 -2.48
C LYS A 6 -10.94 16.58 -2.88
N ARG A 7 -10.64 17.88 -3.09
CA ARG A 7 -11.66 18.84 -3.53
C ARG A 7 -12.15 18.54 -4.94
N SER A 8 -11.23 18.11 -5.82
CA SER A 8 -11.57 17.75 -7.20
C SER A 8 -12.45 16.51 -7.28
N VAL A 9 -12.18 15.52 -6.43
CA VAL A 9 -12.93 14.26 -6.40
C VAL A 9 -14.32 14.44 -5.79
N GLY A 10 -14.41 15.15 -4.67
CA GLY A 10 -15.66 15.30 -3.88
C GLY A 10 -15.75 14.27 -2.75
N GLU A 11 -16.41 14.65 -1.65
CA GLU A 11 -16.44 13.87 -0.42
C GLU A 11 -17.16 12.52 -0.55
N ASP A 12 -18.26 12.51 -1.32
CA ASP A 12 -19.13 11.35 -1.40
C ASP A 12 -18.93 10.50 -2.66
N TYR A 13 -17.92 10.85 -3.45
CA TYR A 13 -17.68 10.14 -4.70
C TYR A 13 -17.08 8.76 -4.48
N VAL A 14 -17.67 7.76 -5.12
CA VAL A 14 -17.14 6.41 -5.23
C VAL A 14 -17.20 6.02 -6.71
N PRO A 15 -16.12 5.47 -7.28
CA PRO A 15 -16.15 5.04 -8.69
C PRO A 15 -17.26 4.03 -8.96
N SER A 16 -17.90 4.15 -10.12
CA SER A 16 -19.00 3.32 -10.53
C SER A 16 -18.72 2.68 -11.88
N ASP A 17 -19.24 1.48 -12.11
CA ASP A 17 -19.16 0.79 -13.39
C ASP A 17 -19.95 1.49 -14.50
N ASP A 18 -20.84 2.43 -14.15
CA ASP A 18 -21.57 3.27 -15.11
C ASP A 18 -20.71 4.33 -15.77
N GLU A 19 -19.55 4.62 -15.18
CA GLU A 19 -18.57 5.57 -15.71
C GLU A 19 -17.58 4.86 -16.63
N GLU A 20 -16.88 5.64 -17.47
CA GLU A 20 -15.77 5.09 -18.25
C GLU A 20 -14.66 4.63 -17.31
N TYR A 21 -14.18 3.40 -17.49
CA TYR A 21 -13.16 2.80 -16.64
C TYR A 21 -11.86 3.60 -16.68
N MET A 22 -11.35 3.92 -15.50
CA MET A 22 -10.14 4.73 -15.31
C MET A 22 -10.21 6.09 -16.00
N ASP A 23 -11.40 6.71 -15.98
CA ASP A 23 -11.52 8.10 -16.40
C ASP A 23 -10.77 9.01 -15.41
N GLU A 24 -10.67 10.29 -15.73
CA GLU A 24 -9.89 11.22 -14.93
C GLU A 24 -10.32 11.28 -13.47
N ARG A 25 -11.62 11.25 -13.22
CA ARG A 25 -12.14 11.30 -11.85
C ARG A 25 -11.85 10.02 -11.07
N GLN A 26 -11.96 8.87 -11.72
CA GLN A 26 -11.59 7.59 -11.11
C GLN A 26 -10.11 7.54 -10.77
N LEU A 27 -9.26 7.98 -11.68
CA LEU A 27 -7.81 8.03 -11.44
C LEU A 27 -7.49 8.96 -10.27
N ASP A 28 -8.13 10.11 -10.19
CA ASP A 28 -7.94 11.04 -9.07
C ASP A 28 -8.40 10.42 -7.74
N TYR A 29 -9.49 9.66 -7.77
CA TYR A 29 -9.97 8.93 -6.59
C TYR A 29 -8.90 7.96 -6.08
N PHE A 30 -8.32 7.16 -6.95
CA PHE A 30 -7.28 6.20 -6.56
C PHE A 30 -5.99 6.90 -6.16
N ARG A 31 -5.65 8.00 -6.81
CA ARG A 31 -4.51 8.83 -6.40
C ARG A 31 -4.72 9.35 -4.97
N MET A 32 -5.93 9.79 -4.66
CA MET A 32 -6.30 10.25 -3.31
C MET A 32 -6.14 9.13 -2.28
N LEU A 33 -6.68 7.93 -2.55
CA LEU A 33 -6.56 6.78 -1.66
C LEU A 33 -5.10 6.42 -1.39
N LEU A 34 -4.29 6.40 -2.43
CA LEU A 34 -2.87 6.05 -2.34
C LEU A 34 -2.09 7.08 -1.54
N LEU A 35 -2.34 8.36 -1.77
CA LEU A 35 -1.67 9.44 -1.03
C LEU A 35 -2.08 9.47 0.44
N GLU A 36 -3.36 9.26 0.74
CA GLU A 36 -3.85 9.16 2.13
C GLU A 36 -3.21 7.98 2.85
N TRP A 37 -3.15 6.84 2.19
CA TRP A 37 -2.55 5.64 2.74
C TRP A 37 -1.07 5.84 3.03
N LYS A 38 -0.35 6.40 2.06
CA LYS A 38 1.07 6.72 2.22
C LYS A 38 1.30 7.65 3.42
N LYS A 39 0.47 8.68 3.55
CA LYS A 39 0.55 9.61 4.67
C LYS A 39 0.34 8.90 6.00
N SER A 40 -0.68 8.03 6.09
CA SER A 40 -0.96 7.30 7.32
C SER A 40 0.19 6.37 7.73
N ILE A 41 0.87 5.76 6.76
CA ILE A 41 2.04 4.91 7.02
C ILE A 41 3.19 5.74 7.57
N HIS A 42 3.47 6.90 6.96
CA HIS A 42 4.53 7.79 7.44
C HIS A 42 4.24 8.31 8.85
N ASP A 43 3.01 8.71 9.13
CA ASP A 43 2.62 9.20 10.46
C ASP A 43 2.79 8.10 11.53
N ALA A 44 2.39 6.87 11.21
CA ALA A 44 2.55 5.73 12.09
C ALA A 44 4.04 5.39 12.31
N ALA A 45 4.86 5.48 11.26
CA ALA A 45 6.29 5.22 11.33
C ALA A 45 7.02 6.25 12.22
N GLU A 46 6.63 7.52 12.14
CA GLU A 46 7.20 8.56 13.01
C GLU A 46 6.87 8.29 14.47
N GLY A 47 5.62 7.94 14.78
CA GLY A 47 5.21 7.60 16.14
C GLY A 47 5.98 6.41 16.68
N THR A 48 6.15 5.37 15.88
CA THR A 48 6.90 4.17 16.23
C THR A 48 8.37 4.49 16.49
N LEU A 49 8.99 5.28 15.64
CA LEU A 49 10.39 5.68 15.81
C LEU A 49 10.60 6.46 17.11
N GLN A 50 9.69 7.37 17.41
CA GLN A 50 9.76 8.13 18.65
C GLN A 50 9.64 7.24 19.88
N ASN A 51 8.74 6.27 19.86
CA ASN A 51 8.59 5.29 20.94
C ASN A 51 9.86 4.46 21.12
N LEU A 52 10.52 4.06 20.05
CA LEU A 52 11.77 3.31 20.11
C LEU A 52 12.92 4.15 20.71
N GLN A 53 12.96 5.43 20.39
CA GLN A 53 13.98 6.33 20.95
C GLN A 53 13.80 6.59 22.44
N ASP A 54 12.56 6.67 22.90
CA ASP A 54 12.24 6.99 24.30
C ASP A 54 12.19 5.76 25.20
N GLY A 55 11.73 4.62 24.70
CA GLY A 55 11.43 3.44 25.50
C GLY A 55 12.65 2.66 26.01
N PRO A 56 13.56 2.16 25.13
CA PRO A 56 14.60 1.21 25.55
C PRO A 56 15.68 1.78 26.44
N LEU A 57 15.87 3.09 26.46
CA LEU A 57 16.95 3.75 27.18
C LEU A 57 16.70 3.91 28.67
N ARG A 58 15.50 3.55 29.15
CA ARG A 58 15.08 3.81 30.55
C ARG A 58 15.05 2.59 31.45
N GLU A 59 15.34 1.39 30.89
CA GLU A 59 15.16 0.15 31.62
C GLU A 59 16.50 -0.50 31.97
N PRO A 60 16.95 -0.42 33.26
CA PRO A 60 18.23 -1.01 33.65
C PRO A 60 18.18 -2.50 33.96
N ASP A 61 16.99 -3.13 34.03
CA ASP A 61 16.82 -4.54 34.35
C ASP A 61 17.07 -5.41 33.13
N LEU A 62 17.75 -6.56 33.33
CA LEU A 62 18.08 -7.53 32.28
C LEU A 62 16.85 -8.11 31.59
N ASN A 63 15.77 -8.38 32.33
CA ASN A 63 14.52 -8.88 31.74
C ASN A 63 13.86 -7.82 30.88
N ASP A 64 13.86 -6.57 31.34
CA ASP A 64 13.31 -5.46 30.58
C ASP A 64 14.14 -5.16 29.34
N ARG A 65 15.46 -5.33 29.44
CA ARG A 65 16.36 -5.18 28.29
C ARG A 65 16.10 -6.22 27.23
N ALA A 66 15.90 -7.49 27.59
CA ALA A 66 15.59 -8.57 26.66
C ALA A 66 14.24 -8.32 25.98
N SER A 67 13.22 -7.89 26.73
CA SER A 67 11.92 -7.52 26.20
C SER A 67 12.03 -6.34 25.23
N SER A 68 12.82 -5.31 25.56
CA SER A 68 13.05 -4.15 24.70
C SER A 68 13.73 -4.54 23.38
N GLU A 69 14.71 -5.44 23.42
CA GLU A 69 15.37 -5.94 22.22
C GLU A 69 14.40 -6.69 21.31
N THR A 70 13.50 -7.49 21.87
CA THR A 70 12.45 -8.19 21.13
C THR A 70 11.50 -7.18 20.50
N ASP A 71 11.09 -6.16 21.24
CA ASP A 71 10.22 -5.09 20.75
C ASP A 71 10.90 -4.32 19.61
N TRP A 72 12.20 -4.02 19.74
CA TRP A 72 12.99 -3.42 18.66
C TRP A 72 12.96 -4.27 17.40
N GLY A 73 13.15 -5.58 17.55
CA GLY A 73 13.13 -6.51 16.42
C GLY A 73 11.78 -6.51 15.71
N ILE A 74 10.68 -6.52 16.47
CA ILE A 74 9.32 -6.47 15.92
C ILE A 74 9.09 -5.14 15.19
N GLU A 75 9.49 -4.02 15.80
CA GLU A 75 9.30 -2.69 15.22
C GLU A 75 10.13 -2.51 13.95
N LEU A 76 11.35 -3.02 13.91
CA LEU A 76 12.19 -2.95 12.71
C LEU A 76 11.60 -3.76 11.56
N ARG A 77 11.02 -4.92 11.84
CA ARG A 77 10.32 -5.73 10.82
C ARG A 77 9.07 -5.01 10.32
N THR A 78 8.33 -4.36 11.22
CA THR A 78 7.17 -3.57 10.86
C THR A 78 7.56 -2.41 9.94
N ARG A 79 8.64 -1.71 10.27
CA ARG A 79 9.15 -0.61 9.44
C ARG A 79 9.60 -1.11 8.06
N ASP A 80 10.22 -2.28 8.00
CA ASP A 80 10.63 -2.86 6.73
C ASP A 80 9.43 -3.18 5.84
N ARG A 81 8.36 -3.75 6.42
CA ARG A 81 7.11 -4.00 5.69
C ARG A 81 6.47 -2.70 5.21
N GLN A 82 6.46 -1.67 6.07
CA GLN A 82 5.92 -0.36 5.72
C GLN A 82 6.69 0.27 4.55
N ARG A 83 8.01 0.17 4.57
CA ARG A 83 8.86 0.69 3.49
C ARG A 83 8.56 -0.01 2.16
N LYS A 84 8.38 -1.33 2.19
CA LYS A 84 8.02 -2.10 1.00
C LYS A 84 6.63 -1.72 0.48
N LEU A 85 5.69 -1.48 1.38
CA LEU A 85 4.35 -1.04 1.02
C LEU A 85 4.37 0.36 0.40
N ILE A 86 5.14 1.29 0.96
CA ILE A 86 5.33 2.62 0.38
C ILE A 86 5.89 2.52 -1.04
N ALA A 87 6.85 1.62 -1.28
CA ALA A 87 7.38 1.40 -2.61
C ALA A 87 6.30 0.93 -3.60
N LYS A 88 5.38 0.07 -3.16
CA LYS A 88 4.23 -0.38 -3.97
C LYS A 88 3.27 0.77 -4.24
N ILE A 89 3.01 1.61 -3.25
CA ILE A 89 2.16 2.79 -3.39
C ILE A 89 2.78 3.77 -4.40
N ASP A 90 4.07 4.05 -4.27
CA ASP A 90 4.78 4.95 -5.20
C ASP A 90 4.77 4.39 -6.63
N SER A 91 4.90 3.07 -6.78
CA SER A 91 4.79 2.41 -8.08
C SER A 91 3.39 2.60 -8.67
N ALA A 92 2.34 2.43 -7.86
CA ALA A 92 0.96 2.64 -8.30
C ALA A 92 0.73 4.10 -8.74
N LEU A 93 1.26 5.06 -8.00
CA LEU A 93 1.17 6.48 -8.36
C LEU A 93 1.85 6.77 -9.70
N ARG A 94 3.02 6.16 -9.95
CA ARG A 94 3.70 6.27 -11.24
C ARG A 94 2.87 5.67 -12.37
N ARG A 95 2.20 4.55 -12.12
CA ARG A 95 1.33 3.90 -13.11
C ARG A 95 0.12 4.78 -13.45
N ILE A 96 -0.44 5.50 -12.48
CA ILE A 96 -1.49 6.48 -12.73
C ILE A 96 -0.98 7.56 -13.70
N ASP A 97 0.19 8.11 -13.42
CA ASP A 97 0.80 9.16 -14.26
C ASP A 97 1.13 8.67 -15.67
N ALA A 98 1.46 7.39 -15.81
CA ALA A 98 1.79 6.77 -17.10
C ALA A 98 0.56 6.27 -17.88
N GLY A 99 -0.64 6.33 -17.29
CA GLY A 99 -1.85 5.83 -17.94
C GLY A 99 -1.98 4.31 -17.93
N GLU A 100 -1.24 3.63 -17.06
CA GLU A 100 -1.21 2.17 -16.98
C GLU A 100 -1.97 1.60 -15.79
N TYR A 101 -2.34 2.45 -14.82
CA TYR A 101 -3.02 2.02 -13.61
C TYR A 101 -4.38 1.41 -13.94
N GLY A 102 -4.73 0.35 -13.23
CA GLY A 102 -6.02 -0.31 -13.37
C GLY A 102 -6.05 -1.47 -14.35
N TYR A 103 -4.94 -1.70 -15.05
CA TYR A 103 -4.82 -2.81 -16.01
C TYR A 103 -3.77 -3.82 -15.54
N CYS A 104 -4.06 -5.08 -15.76
CA CYS A 104 -3.19 -6.19 -15.34
C CYS A 104 -1.84 -6.12 -16.08
N GLU A 105 -0.75 -6.15 -15.34
CA GLU A 105 0.60 -6.11 -15.92
C GLU A 105 0.95 -7.39 -16.72
N LYS A 106 0.23 -8.47 -16.50
CA LYS A 106 0.46 -9.73 -17.19
C LYS A 106 -0.41 -9.90 -18.44
N THR A 107 -1.69 -9.51 -18.35
CA THR A 107 -2.65 -9.79 -19.42
C THR A 107 -3.15 -8.54 -20.14
N GLY A 108 -3.00 -7.35 -19.54
CA GLY A 108 -3.57 -6.11 -20.06
C GLY A 108 -5.05 -5.93 -19.78
N ASP A 109 -5.70 -6.91 -19.17
CA ASP A 109 -7.12 -6.85 -18.84
C ASP A 109 -7.39 -5.85 -17.70
N PRO A 110 -8.57 -5.22 -17.65
CA PRO A 110 -8.94 -4.39 -16.52
C PRO A 110 -8.93 -5.20 -15.21
N ILE A 111 -8.30 -4.63 -14.17
CA ILE A 111 -8.28 -5.26 -12.85
C ILE A 111 -9.67 -5.20 -12.21
N GLY A 112 -10.39 -4.10 -12.41
CA GLY A 112 -11.74 -3.89 -11.92
C GLY A 112 -11.78 -3.00 -10.69
N LEU A 113 -12.83 -2.19 -10.61
CA LEU A 113 -12.99 -1.21 -9.53
C LEU A 113 -13.05 -1.86 -8.15
N ARG A 114 -13.76 -2.97 -8.04
CA ARG A 114 -13.94 -3.68 -6.78
C ARG A 114 -12.62 -4.11 -6.16
N ARG A 115 -11.76 -4.72 -6.98
CA ARG A 115 -10.44 -5.17 -6.53
C ARG A 115 -9.55 -3.98 -6.19
N LEU A 116 -9.57 -2.93 -7.00
CA LEU A 116 -8.75 -1.74 -6.78
C LEU A 116 -9.18 -0.96 -5.54
N ILE A 117 -10.48 -0.88 -5.26
CA ILE A 117 -10.97 -0.24 -4.03
C ILE A 117 -10.49 -1.03 -2.81
N ALA A 118 -10.55 -2.36 -2.88
CA ALA A 118 -10.08 -3.22 -1.80
C ALA A 118 -8.55 -3.22 -1.69
N ARG A 119 -7.84 -3.13 -2.82
CA ARG A 119 -6.38 -3.16 -2.86
C ARG A 119 -5.86 -2.21 -3.94
N PRO A 120 -5.68 -0.92 -3.60
CA PRO A 120 -5.27 0.08 -4.59
C PRO A 120 -3.90 -0.15 -5.24
N VAL A 121 -3.04 -0.95 -4.63
CA VAL A 121 -1.72 -1.29 -5.18
C VAL A 121 -1.73 -2.54 -6.07
N ALA A 122 -2.90 -3.14 -6.32
CA ALA A 122 -2.99 -4.35 -7.15
C ALA A 122 -2.51 -4.05 -8.58
N THR A 123 -1.69 -4.96 -9.11
CA THR A 123 -1.12 -4.88 -10.45
C THR A 123 -1.58 -6.01 -11.37
N MET A 124 -2.38 -6.94 -10.84
CA MET A 124 -2.86 -8.11 -11.57
C MET A 124 -4.32 -8.36 -11.26
N THR A 125 -5.04 -8.94 -12.23
CA THR A 125 -6.38 -9.48 -11.98
C THR A 125 -6.27 -10.61 -10.97
N VAL A 126 -7.39 -10.98 -10.35
CA VAL A 126 -7.44 -12.11 -9.41
C VAL A 126 -6.94 -13.38 -10.10
N GLU A 127 -7.40 -13.64 -11.32
CA GLU A 127 -7.03 -14.82 -12.11
C GLU A 127 -5.53 -14.86 -12.40
N ALA A 128 -4.96 -13.72 -12.79
CA ALA A 128 -3.52 -13.62 -13.07
C ALA A 128 -2.68 -13.79 -11.79
N GLN A 129 -3.15 -13.25 -10.68
CA GLN A 129 -2.49 -13.39 -9.38
C GLN A 129 -2.48 -14.85 -8.93
N GLU A 130 -3.62 -15.52 -9.04
CA GLU A 130 -3.73 -16.94 -8.68
C GLU A 130 -2.84 -17.82 -9.56
N ALA A 131 -2.79 -17.56 -10.88
CA ALA A 131 -1.92 -18.28 -11.80
C ALA A 131 -0.45 -18.06 -11.46
N HIS A 132 -0.06 -16.84 -11.09
CA HIS A 132 1.30 -16.53 -10.69
C HIS A 132 1.69 -17.28 -9.41
N GLU A 133 0.82 -17.31 -8.41
CA GLU A 133 1.03 -18.01 -7.16
C GLU A 133 1.15 -19.52 -7.36
N ARG A 134 0.34 -20.11 -8.24
CA ARG A 134 0.45 -21.53 -8.59
C ARG A 134 1.79 -21.87 -9.25
N ARG A 135 2.27 -21.02 -10.13
CA ARG A 135 3.57 -21.22 -10.78
C ARG A 135 4.73 -21.13 -9.80
N GLU A 136 4.67 -20.18 -8.89
CA GLU A 136 5.68 -20.06 -7.83
C GLU A 136 5.71 -21.30 -6.93
N LYS A 137 4.53 -21.83 -6.58
CA LYS A 137 4.42 -23.02 -5.75
C LYS A 137 5.02 -24.25 -6.43
N ILE A 138 4.71 -24.44 -7.72
CA ILE A 138 5.27 -25.54 -8.52
C ILE A 138 6.79 -25.43 -8.59
N SER A 139 7.30 -24.22 -8.81
CA SER A 139 8.73 -23.96 -8.91
C SER A 139 9.47 -24.28 -7.62
N ARG A 140 8.84 -24.03 -6.46
CA ARG A 140 9.43 -24.36 -5.16
C ARG A 140 9.46 -25.87 -4.90
N ASP A 141 8.48 -26.59 -5.40
CA ASP A 141 8.36 -28.03 -5.18
C ASP A 141 9.31 -28.85 -6.07
N ASP A 142 9.89 -28.20 -7.08
CA ASP A 142 10.91 -28.79 -7.95
C ASP A 142 12.31 -28.54 -7.37
#